data_72be6fee925427baa1ee7d226c262499
#
_entry.id   72be6fee925427baa1ee7d226c262499
#
_cell.length_a   1.000
_cell.length_b   1.000
_cell.length_c   1.000
_cell.angle_alpha   90.00
_cell.angle_beta   90.00
_cell.angle_gamma   90.00
#
_symmetry.space_group_name_H-M   'P 1'
#
loop_
_entity.id
_entity.type
_entity.pdbx_description
1 polymer ?
#
loop_
_entity_poly.entity_id
_entity_poly.type
_entity_poly.pdbx_seq_one_letter_code
_entity_poly.pdbx_strand_id
1 'polypeptide(L)'
;MTHISERLLVQAHLAAKQPRVLSEQESAEHRAAIAAELKAQNAVLVAHYYCDPVIQALAEETGGCVSDSLEMARFGNQHPAQTVVVAGVRFMGETAKILNPEKRVLMPTLEATCSLDLGCPVDEFSAFCDQHPERTVVVYANTSAAVKARADWVVTSSCAVEIVEHLMDNGEPILWAPDQHLGRYIQRETGADMLLWDGACIVHEEFKAKQLEDMKALYPDAAILVHPESPESVVALADAVGSTSQLIKAAQTLPNKTFIVATDRGIFYKMQQLCPEK
;
A
#
# COMPACT_ATOMS: atom_id res chain seq x y z
N MET A 1 12.02 17.79 -12.22
CA MET A 1 12.13 16.80 -13.35
C MET A 1 10.72 16.57 -13.85
N THR A 2 10.47 16.48 -15.14
CA THR A 2 9.12 16.32 -15.66
C THR A 2 8.64 14.89 -15.44
N HIS A 3 7.36 14.67 -15.12
CA HIS A 3 6.70 13.34 -14.95
C HIS A 3 7.05 12.32 -16.06
N ILE A 4 7.36 12.79 -17.27
CA ILE A 4 7.77 11.95 -18.40
C ILE A 4 9.16 11.32 -18.18
N SER A 5 10.10 12.04 -17.57
CA SER A 5 11.45 11.51 -17.32
C SER A 5 11.46 10.45 -16.20
N GLU A 6 10.59 10.60 -15.20
CA GLU A 6 10.43 9.62 -14.11
C GLU A 6 9.79 8.33 -14.63
N ARG A 7 8.77 8.41 -15.46
CA ARG A 7 8.14 7.24 -16.11
C ARG A 7 9.16 6.44 -16.94
N LEU A 8 9.98 7.11 -17.73
CA LEU A 8 11.00 6.46 -18.55
C LEU A 8 12.07 5.77 -17.70
N LEU A 9 12.48 6.39 -16.59
CA LEU A 9 13.44 5.80 -15.65
C LEU A 9 12.85 4.57 -14.94
N VAL A 10 11.59 4.63 -14.51
CA VAL A 10 10.89 3.49 -13.88
C VAL A 10 10.71 2.37 -14.89
N GLN A 11 10.28 2.64 -16.12
CA GLN A 11 10.15 1.63 -17.18
C GLN A 11 11.49 0.98 -17.53
N ALA A 12 12.56 1.77 -17.65
CA ALA A 12 13.90 1.24 -17.91
C ALA A 12 14.40 0.37 -16.75
N HIS A 13 14.12 0.77 -15.49
CA HIS A 13 14.48 0.01 -14.31
C HIS A 13 13.69 -1.29 -14.21
N LEU A 14 12.38 -1.27 -14.47
CA LEU A 14 11.54 -2.45 -14.51
C LEU A 14 11.96 -3.42 -15.62
N ALA A 15 12.31 -2.90 -16.82
CA ALA A 15 12.80 -3.71 -17.92
C ALA A 15 14.13 -4.38 -17.61
N ALA A 16 15.03 -3.67 -16.89
CA ALA A 16 16.34 -4.19 -16.49
C ALA A 16 16.28 -5.22 -15.36
N LYS A 17 15.22 -5.19 -14.55
CA LYS A 17 14.99 -6.07 -13.39
C LYS A 17 13.87 -7.08 -13.61
N GLN A 18 13.57 -7.47 -14.86
CA GLN A 18 12.59 -8.54 -15.08
C GLN A 18 13.01 -9.80 -14.30
N PRO A 19 12.16 -10.30 -13.39
CA PRO A 19 12.50 -11.48 -12.62
C PRO A 19 12.64 -12.69 -13.55
N ARG A 20 13.63 -13.53 -13.28
CA ARG A 20 13.73 -14.83 -13.95
C ARG A 20 12.48 -15.65 -13.65
N VAL A 21 11.82 -16.13 -14.66
CA VAL A 21 10.72 -17.09 -14.50
C VAL A 21 11.31 -18.43 -14.05
N LEU A 22 10.95 -18.87 -12.85
CA LEU A 22 11.35 -20.16 -12.31
C LEU A 22 10.43 -21.24 -12.83
N SER A 23 10.97 -22.44 -13.07
CA SER A 23 10.14 -23.64 -13.25
C SER A 23 9.39 -23.98 -11.96
N GLU A 24 8.34 -24.79 -12.07
CA GLU A 24 7.59 -25.25 -10.88
C GLU A 24 8.48 -25.98 -9.88
N GLN A 25 9.42 -26.80 -10.37
CA GLN A 25 10.38 -27.54 -9.54
C GLN A 25 11.32 -26.57 -8.82
N GLU A 26 11.95 -25.62 -9.53
CA GLU A 26 12.82 -24.60 -8.92
C GLU A 26 12.07 -23.76 -7.88
N SER A 27 10.82 -23.37 -8.17
CA SER A 27 9.97 -22.65 -7.23
C SER A 27 9.70 -23.46 -5.98
N ALA A 28 9.37 -24.75 -6.11
CA ALA A 28 9.13 -25.64 -4.97
C ALA A 28 10.39 -25.83 -4.12
N GLU A 29 11.57 -26.02 -4.74
CA GLU A 29 12.84 -26.13 -4.07
C GLU A 29 13.20 -24.86 -3.28
N HIS A 30 13.04 -23.68 -3.88
CA HIS A 30 13.28 -22.42 -3.19
C HIS A 30 12.31 -22.20 -2.04
N ARG A 31 11.01 -22.48 -2.21
CA ARG A 31 10.02 -22.36 -1.13
C ARG A 31 10.36 -23.26 0.05
N ALA A 32 10.73 -24.51 -0.20
CA ALA A 32 11.15 -25.45 0.84
C ALA A 32 12.40 -24.96 1.58
N ALA A 33 13.39 -24.44 0.85
CA ALA A 33 14.62 -23.90 1.44
C ALA A 33 14.33 -22.66 2.31
N ILE A 34 13.50 -21.72 1.82
CA ILE A 34 13.11 -20.53 2.58
C ILE A 34 12.33 -20.92 3.85
N ALA A 35 11.37 -21.86 3.75
CA ALA A 35 10.61 -22.33 4.90
C ALA A 35 11.51 -22.96 5.97
N ALA A 36 12.50 -23.75 5.54
CA ALA A 36 13.50 -24.33 6.46
C ALA A 36 14.34 -23.26 7.15
N GLU A 37 14.77 -22.24 6.41
CA GLU A 37 15.59 -21.15 6.94
C GLU A 37 14.79 -20.25 7.90
N LEU A 38 13.54 -19.90 7.58
CA LEU A 38 12.66 -19.16 8.48
C LEU A 38 12.53 -19.87 9.85
N LYS A 39 12.34 -21.18 9.82
CA LYS A 39 12.28 -22.00 11.05
C LYS A 39 13.61 -22.02 11.80
N ALA A 40 14.72 -22.21 11.10
CA ALA A 40 16.06 -22.27 11.68
C ALA A 40 16.45 -20.93 12.35
N GLN A 41 16.04 -19.81 11.78
CA GLN A 41 16.35 -18.45 12.25
C GLN A 41 15.31 -17.89 13.24
N ASN A 42 14.31 -18.68 13.67
CA ASN A 42 13.19 -18.19 14.46
C ASN A 42 12.59 -16.92 13.84
N ALA A 43 12.29 -16.99 12.54
CA ALA A 43 11.81 -15.89 11.73
C ALA A 43 10.40 -16.16 11.20
N VAL A 44 9.64 -15.08 10.98
CA VAL A 44 8.33 -15.12 10.32
C VAL A 44 8.36 -14.23 9.08
N LEU A 45 7.77 -14.72 7.99
CA LEU A 45 7.60 -13.96 6.74
C LEU A 45 6.23 -13.27 6.76
N VAL A 46 6.22 -11.97 6.55
CA VAL A 46 5.00 -11.18 6.30
C VAL A 46 5.07 -10.59 4.91
N ALA A 47 3.99 -10.69 4.14
CA ALA A 47 3.95 -10.25 2.76
C ALA A 47 2.82 -9.23 2.53
N HIS A 48 3.12 -8.19 1.74
CA HIS A 48 2.09 -7.25 1.33
C HIS A 48 1.20 -7.86 0.23
N TYR A 49 -0.06 -7.46 0.17
CA TYR A 49 -1.02 -7.88 -0.86
C TYR A 49 -0.55 -7.68 -2.30
N TYR A 50 0.40 -6.76 -2.55
CA TYR A 50 0.93 -6.46 -3.88
C TYR A 50 2.19 -7.27 -4.24
N CYS A 51 2.60 -8.19 -3.39
CA CYS A 51 3.64 -9.14 -3.72
C CYS A 51 3.16 -10.20 -4.72
N ASP A 52 4.11 -10.84 -5.38
CA ASP A 52 3.83 -11.99 -6.23
C ASP A 52 3.03 -13.06 -5.47
N PRO A 53 2.01 -13.71 -6.11
CA PRO A 53 1.20 -14.75 -5.49
C PRO A 53 2.00 -15.87 -4.82
N VAL A 54 3.16 -16.24 -5.38
CA VAL A 54 4.04 -17.28 -4.79
C VAL A 54 4.60 -16.83 -3.45
N ILE A 55 4.94 -15.55 -3.30
CA ILE A 55 5.44 -14.98 -2.04
C ILE A 55 4.31 -14.87 -1.01
N GLN A 56 3.12 -14.46 -1.45
CA GLN A 56 1.94 -14.42 -0.59
C GLN A 56 1.60 -15.82 -0.05
N ALA A 57 1.57 -16.83 -0.92
CA ALA A 57 1.35 -18.22 -0.51
C ALA A 57 2.41 -18.71 0.48
N LEU A 58 3.69 -18.42 0.23
CA LEU A 58 4.79 -18.81 1.11
C LEU A 58 4.66 -18.19 2.50
N ALA A 59 4.25 -16.92 2.58
CA ALA A 59 4.04 -16.27 3.88
C ALA A 59 2.97 -17.00 4.71
N GLU A 60 1.83 -17.35 4.09
CA GLU A 60 0.77 -18.08 4.78
C GLU A 60 1.16 -19.51 5.15
N GLU A 61 1.80 -20.24 4.24
CA GLU A 61 2.27 -21.64 4.46
C GLU A 61 3.30 -21.74 5.58
N THR A 62 4.07 -20.69 5.82
CA THR A 62 5.10 -20.66 6.85
C THR A 62 4.63 -20.04 8.18
N GLY A 63 3.33 -19.79 8.32
CA GLY A 63 2.73 -19.26 9.56
C GLY A 63 2.82 -17.75 9.70
N GLY A 64 3.15 -17.04 8.62
CA GLY A 64 3.11 -15.59 8.54
C GLY A 64 1.76 -15.05 8.08
N CYS A 65 1.73 -13.83 7.57
CA CYS A 65 0.51 -13.20 7.09
C CYS A 65 0.69 -12.50 5.74
N VAL A 66 -0.45 -12.33 5.05
CA VAL A 66 -0.59 -11.45 3.88
C VAL A 66 -1.57 -10.35 4.24
N SER A 67 -1.10 -9.10 4.25
CA SER A 67 -1.92 -7.98 4.69
C SER A 67 -1.45 -6.63 4.14
N ASP A 68 -2.08 -5.52 4.61
CA ASP A 68 -1.56 -4.17 4.42
C ASP A 68 -0.37 -3.87 5.35
N SER A 69 0.30 -2.75 5.12
CA SER A 69 1.55 -2.41 5.79
C SER A 69 1.43 -2.29 7.32
N LEU A 70 0.31 -1.78 7.83
CA LEU A 70 0.09 -1.61 9.27
C LEU A 70 -0.17 -2.95 9.94
N GLU A 71 -1.04 -3.76 9.35
CA GLU A 71 -1.38 -5.07 9.90
C GLU A 71 -0.20 -6.05 9.83
N MET A 72 0.64 -5.98 8.79
CA MET A 72 1.91 -6.71 8.73
C MET A 72 2.83 -6.36 9.91
N ALA A 73 2.95 -5.07 10.23
CA ALA A 73 3.78 -4.61 11.36
C ALA A 73 3.19 -5.04 12.70
N ARG A 74 1.86 -4.96 12.86
CA ARG A 74 1.13 -5.43 14.05
C ARG A 74 1.25 -6.94 14.23
N PHE A 75 1.05 -7.71 13.18
CA PHE A 75 1.23 -9.16 13.20
C PHE A 75 2.66 -9.52 13.62
N GLY A 76 3.67 -8.86 13.02
CA GLY A 76 5.06 -9.04 13.40
C GLY A 76 5.32 -8.73 14.88
N ASN A 77 4.62 -7.75 15.46
CA ASN A 77 4.71 -7.42 16.89
C ASN A 77 4.15 -8.54 17.78
N GLN A 78 3.00 -9.09 17.44
CA GLN A 78 2.31 -10.12 18.21
C GLN A 78 2.94 -11.51 18.05
N HIS A 79 3.58 -11.78 16.93
CA HIS A 79 4.18 -13.07 16.64
C HIS A 79 5.41 -13.36 17.54
N PRO A 80 5.58 -14.58 18.05
CA PRO A 80 6.69 -14.92 18.99
C PRO A 80 8.08 -14.90 18.35
N ALA A 81 8.20 -14.97 17.02
CA ALA A 81 9.49 -14.93 16.33
C ALA A 81 10.27 -13.64 16.62
N GLN A 82 11.59 -13.77 16.77
CA GLN A 82 12.50 -12.64 17.03
C GLN A 82 12.92 -11.90 15.75
N THR A 83 12.72 -12.55 14.61
CA THR A 83 13.02 -11.97 13.29
C THR A 83 11.74 -11.88 12.45
N VAL A 84 11.48 -10.71 11.88
CA VAL A 84 10.39 -10.47 10.92
C VAL A 84 11.01 -10.22 9.56
N VAL A 85 10.68 -11.05 8.58
CA VAL A 85 11.07 -10.85 7.18
C VAL A 85 9.91 -10.18 6.45
N VAL A 86 10.13 -8.99 5.94
CA VAL A 86 9.09 -8.18 5.28
C VAL A 86 9.25 -8.28 3.77
N ALA A 87 8.31 -8.95 3.11
CA ALA A 87 8.17 -8.91 1.65
C ALA A 87 7.25 -7.75 1.26
N GLY A 88 7.85 -6.71 0.72
CA GLY A 88 7.20 -5.45 0.35
C GLY A 88 8.24 -4.41 -0.01
N VAL A 89 7.85 -3.12 -0.02
CA VAL A 89 8.74 -2.00 -0.29
C VAL A 89 9.33 -1.42 1.01
N ARG A 90 10.44 -0.67 0.88
CA ARG A 90 11.30 -0.23 2.00
C ARG A 90 10.53 0.39 3.16
N PHE A 91 9.60 1.32 2.92
CA PHE A 91 8.85 1.96 4.00
C PHE A 91 8.06 0.97 4.89
N MET A 92 7.65 -0.19 4.34
CA MET A 92 6.95 -1.23 5.10
C MET A 92 7.89 -1.91 6.10
N GLY A 93 9.13 -2.19 5.70
CA GLY A 93 10.17 -2.69 6.60
C GLY A 93 10.54 -1.67 7.68
N GLU A 94 10.63 -0.38 7.31
CA GLU A 94 10.87 0.72 8.25
C GLU A 94 9.71 0.82 9.26
N THR A 95 8.45 0.79 8.80
CA THR A 95 7.27 0.79 9.67
C THR A 95 7.26 -0.42 10.61
N ALA A 96 7.56 -1.60 10.07
CA ALA A 96 7.68 -2.80 10.89
C ALA A 96 8.77 -2.65 11.97
N LYS A 97 9.92 -2.04 11.64
CA LYS A 97 11.00 -1.79 12.61
C LYS A 97 10.63 -0.75 13.66
N ILE A 98 9.94 0.33 13.27
CA ILE A 98 9.45 1.36 14.21
C ILE A 98 8.51 0.74 15.26
N LEU A 99 7.58 -0.11 14.82
CA LEU A 99 6.60 -0.76 15.70
C LEU A 99 7.14 -2.00 16.43
N ASN A 100 8.33 -2.48 16.04
CA ASN A 100 8.99 -3.65 16.63
C ASN A 100 10.47 -3.37 16.93
N PRO A 101 10.78 -2.39 17.79
CA PRO A 101 12.16 -1.95 18.00
C PRO A 101 13.09 -3.05 18.53
N GLU A 102 12.56 -4.02 19.28
CA GLU A 102 13.31 -5.12 19.86
C GLU A 102 13.57 -6.27 18.87
N LYS A 103 12.80 -6.35 17.78
CA LYS A 103 12.94 -7.42 16.80
C LYS A 103 13.94 -7.07 15.70
N ARG A 104 14.54 -8.10 15.14
CA ARG A 104 15.29 -7.98 13.89
C ARG A 104 14.29 -7.93 12.73
N VAL A 105 14.30 -6.86 11.95
CA VAL A 105 13.49 -6.73 10.73
C VAL A 105 14.40 -6.83 9.53
N LEU A 106 14.09 -7.72 8.61
CA LEU A 106 14.84 -8.00 7.39
C LEU A 106 13.94 -7.77 6.18
N MET A 107 14.56 -7.37 5.08
CA MET A 107 13.93 -7.28 3.77
C MET A 107 14.81 -7.98 2.73
N PRO A 108 14.22 -8.61 1.70
CA PRO A 108 14.98 -9.23 0.60
C PRO A 108 15.85 -8.22 -0.15
N THR A 109 15.38 -6.98 -0.28
CA THR A 109 16.12 -5.85 -0.85
C THR A 109 15.60 -4.54 -0.28
N LEU A 110 16.50 -3.56 -0.09
CA LEU A 110 16.16 -2.18 0.26
C LEU A 110 15.96 -1.27 -0.97
N GLU A 111 16.20 -1.81 -2.16
CA GLU A 111 16.00 -1.08 -3.43
C GLU A 111 14.53 -1.08 -3.88
N ALA A 112 13.70 -1.97 -3.34
CA ALA A 112 12.27 -1.96 -3.58
C ALA A 112 11.66 -0.75 -2.85
N THR A 113 11.29 0.29 -3.60
CA THR A 113 10.78 1.56 -3.09
C THR A 113 9.38 1.85 -3.62
N CYS A 114 8.72 2.85 -3.06
CA CYS A 114 7.43 3.36 -3.49
C CYS A 114 7.60 4.75 -4.10
N SER A 115 6.85 5.06 -5.17
CA SER A 115 6.89 6.39 -5.79
C SER A 115 6.44 7.49 -4.82
N LEU A 116 5.54 7.20 -3.91
CA LEU A 116 5.12 8.14 -2.87
C LEU A 116 6.26 8.48 -1.90
N ASP A 117 7.05 7.47 -1.49
CA ASP A 117 8.23 7.66 -0.65
C ASP A 117 9.29 8.49 -1.39
N LEU A 118 9.57 8.15 -2.66
CA LEU A 118 10.52 8.89 -3.49
C LEU A 118 10.05 10.31 -3.82
N GLY A 119 8.75 10.52 -3.95
CA GLY A 119 8.14 11.83 -4.24
C GLY A 119 7.96 12.73 -3.02
N CYS A 120 8.38 12.27 -1.83
CA CYS A 120 8.31 13.04 -0.57
C CYS A 120 9.69 13.04 0.14
N PRO A 121 10.72 13.71 -0.42
CA PRO A 121 12.04 13.79 0.19
C PRO A 121 11.97 14.53 1.53
N VAL A 122 12.66 14.02 2.56
CA VAL A 122 12.55 14.54 3.92
C VAL A 122 12.94 16.02 4.07
N ASP A 123 13.94 16.49 3.31
CA ASP A 123 14.40 17.88 3.40
C ASP A 123 13.34 18.84 2.83
N GLU A 124 12.77 18.51 1.68
CA GLU A 124 11.70 19.29 1.04
C GLU A 124 10.42 19.25 1.87
N PHE A 125 10.08 18.07 2.40
CA PHE A 125 8.92 17.90 3.27
C PHE A 125 9.08 18.67 4.59
N SER A 126 10.26 18.65 5.20
CA SER A 126 10.53 19.42 6.43
C SER A 126 10.39 20.91 6.18
N ALA A 127 10.93 21.42 5.08
CA ALA A 127 10.79 22.82 4.70
C ALA A 127 9.32 23.22 4.46
N PHE A 128 8.52 22.30 3.90
CA PHE A 128 7.08 22.51 3.72
C PHE A 128 6.34 22.57 5.06
N CYS A 129 6.64 21.67 6.00
CA CYS A 129 6.08 21.73 7.36
C CYS A 129 6.47 23.01 8.09
N ASP A 130 7.73 23.47 7.97
CA ASP A 130 8.23 24.68 8.64
C ASP A 130 7.57 25.97 8.13
N GLN A 131 6.99 25.95 6.91
CA GLN A 131 6.19 27.05 6.36
C GLN A 131 4.75 27.08 6.90
N HIS A 132 4.30 25.99 7.53
CA HIS A 132 2.94 25.81 8.03
C HIS A 132 2.90 25.29 9.47
N PRO A 133 3.58 25.99 10.42
CA PRO A 133 3.74 25.51 11.79
C PRO A 133 2.43 25.42 12.58
N GLU A 134 1.36 26.03 12.07
CA GLU A 134 0.02 26.00 12.66
C GLU A 134 -0.76 24.72 12.34
N ARG A 135 -0.25 23.86 11.43
CA ARG A 135 -0.96 22.66 10.97
C ARG A 135 -0.43 21.40 11.63
N THR A 136 -1.33 20.53 12.02
CA THR A 136 -1.02 19.17 12.47
C THR A 136 -0.57 18.31 11.28
N VAL A 137 0.62 17.75 11.39
CA VAL A 137 1.26 16.99 10.30
C VAL A 137 0.79 15.54 10.33
N VAL A 138 0.01 15.15 9.33
CA VAL A 138 -0.48 13.78 9.14
C VAL A 138 0.18 13.17 7.91
N VAL A 139 0.91 12.08 8.08
CA VAL A 139 1.54 11.38 6.96
C VAL A 139 0.94 10.00 6.76
N TYR A 140 0.66 9.70 5.51
CA TYR A 140 0.37 8.35 5.08
C TYR A 140 1.64 7.49 5.15
N ALA A 141 1.50 6.25 5.61
CA ALA A 141 2.62 5.35 5.91
C ALA A 141 3.59 5.09 4.73
N ASN A 142 3.18 5.44 3.51
CA ASN A 142 3.97 5.27 2.28
C ASN A 142 5.07 6.35 2.14
N THR A 143 5.81 6.56 3.20
CA THR A 143 6.89 7.55 3.35
C THR A 143 8.07 6.93 4.09
N SER A 144 9.26 7.56 4.01
CA SER A 144 10.44 7.12 4.76
C SER A 144 10.26 7.27 6.28
N ALA A 145 11.07 6.55 7.05
CA ALA A 145 11.14 6.72 8.50
C ALA A 145 11.52 8.16 8.90
N ALA A 146 12.33 8.85 8.10
CA ALA A 146 12.72 10.23 8.33
C ALA A 146 11.53 11.20 8.18
N VAL A 147 10.67 11.00 7.16
CA VAL A 147 9.43 11.77 7.00
C VAL A 147 8.46 11.48 8.15
N LYS A 148 8.31 10.20 8.55
CA LYS A 148 7.48 9.81 9.71
C LYS A 148 7.94 10.48 11.01
N ALA A 149 9.25 10.65 11.20
CA ALA A 149 9.79 11.32 12.38
C ALA A 149 9.44 12.81 12.45
N ARG A 150 9.01 13.43 11.35
CA ARG A 150 8.56 14.83 11.27
C ARG A 150 7.05 14.97 11.47
N ALA A 151 6.31 13.86 11.46
CA ALA A 151 4.85 13.83 11.55
C ALA A 151 4.35 13.76 13.00
N ASP A 152 3.19 14.36 13.26
CA ASP A 152 2.42 14.18 14.49
C ASP A 152 1.62 12.88 14.46
N TRP A 153 1.10 12.52 13.27
CA TRP A 153 0.33 11.31 13.03
C TRP A 153 0.83 10.55 11.81
N VAL A 154 0.90 9.22 11.94
CA VAL A 154 1.15 8.29 10.81
C VAL A 154 -0.05 7.40 10.64
N VAL A 155 -0.64 7.42 9.44
CA VAL A 155 -1.88 6.71 9.13
C VAL A 155 -1.73 5.78 7.92
N THR A 156 -2.66 4.84 7.79
CA THR A 156 -2.85 4.07 6.55
C THR A 156 -4.20 4.42 5.93
N SER A 157 -4.44 4.02 4.68
CA SER A 157 -5.73 4.25 4.01
C SER A 157 -6.92 3.62 4.75
N SER A 158 -6.68 2.64 5.61
CA SER A 158 -7.74 2.00 6.40
C SER A 158 -8.22 2.80 7.60
N CYS A 159 -7.41 3.72 8.15
CA CYS A 159 -7.73 4.50 9.35
C CYS A 159 -7.68 6.02 9.13
N ALA A 160 -7.29 6.47 7.93
CA ALA A 160 -7.03 7.88 7.68
C ALA A 160 -8.27 8.77 7.84
N VAL A 161 -9.44 8.30 7.38
CA VAL A 161 -10.70 9.06 7.50
C VAL A 161 -11.03 9.28 8.98
N GLU A 162 -11.02 8.23 9.81
CA GLU A 162 -11.34 8.30 11.24
C GLU A 162 -10.38 9.24 12.01
N ILE A 163 -9.08 9.21 11.67
CA ILE A 163 -8.09 10.09 12.30
C ILE A 163 -8.30 11.54 11.87
N VAL A 164 -8.59 11.80 10.60
CA VAL A 164 -8.85 13.15 10.10
C VAL A 164 -10.15 13.72 10.68
N GLU A 165 -11.21 12.91 10.79
CA GLU A 165 -12.45 13.30 11.49
C GLU A 165 -12.18 13.69 12.95
N HIS A 166 -11.37 12.89 13.66
CA HIS A 166 -10.98 13.19 15.03
C HIS A 166 -10.23 14.54 15.15
N LEU A 167 -9.28 14.81 14.27
CA LEU A 167 -8.53 16.07 14.25
C LEU A 167 -9.43 17.26 13.89
N MET A 168 -10.31 17.10 12.91
CA MET A 168 -11.28 18.10 12.51
C MET A 168 -12.23 18.47 13.66
N ASP A 169 -12.72 17.49 14.42
CA ASP A 169 -13.59 17.68 15.59
C ASP A 169 -12.89 18.46 16.69
N ASN A 170 -11.56 18.37 16.77
CA ASN A 170 -10.72 19.16 17.68
C ASN A 170 -10.36 20.54 17.11
N GLY A 171 -10.77 20.87 15.88
CA GLY A 171 -10.48 22.15 15.23
C GLY A 171 -9.06 22.27 14.72
N GLU A 172 -8.36 21.15 14.48
CA GLU A 172 -6.98 21.13 14.01
C GLU A 172 -6.91 21.20 12.47
N PRO A 173 -6.28 22.25 11.89
CA PRO A 173 -5.99 22.28 10.47
C PRO A 173 -4.86 21.30 10.15
N ILE A 174 -4.94 20.58 9.05
CA ILE A 174 -4.08 19.44 8.73
C ILE A 174 -3.12 19.78 7.58
N LEU A 175 -1.86 19.31 7.69
CA LEU A 175 -0.93 19.17 6.59
C LEU A 175 -0.83 17.68 6.26
N TRP A 176 -1.17 17.31 5.04
CA TRP A 176 -1.24 15.92 4.59
C TRP A 176 -0.17 15.59 3.54
N ALA A 177 0.52 14.48 3.68
CA ALA A 177 1.47 13.92 2.72
C ALA A 177 1.42 12.38 2.73
N PRO A 178 1.97 11.70 1.70
CA PRO A 178 2.54 12.20 0.47
C PRO A 178 1.57 12.19 -0.72
N ASP A 179 0.41 11.53 -0.63
CA ASP A 179 -0.52 11.28 -1.75
C ASP A 179 -1.66 12.29 -1.77
N GLN A 180 -1.69 13.12 -2.83
CA GLN A 180 -2.72 14.14 -2.99
C GLN A 180 -4.10 13.56 -3.32
N HIS A 181 -4.18 12.41 -4.01
CA HIS A 181 -5.46 11.80 -4.39
C HIS A 181 -6.16 11.24 -3.16
N LEU A 182 -5.44 10.45 -2.34
CA LEU A 182 -5.95 10.00 -1.05
C LEU A 182 -6.30 11.18 -0.14
N GLY A 183 -5.46 12.22 -0.11
CA GLY A 183 -5.74 13.44 0.66
C GLY A 183 -7.03 14.14 0.20
N ARG A 184 -7.24 14.30 -1.11
CA ARG A 184 -8.48 14.88 -1.66
C ARG A 184 -9.70 14.02 -1.39
N TYR A 185 -9.56 12.70 -1.47
CA TYR A 185 -10.63 11.78 -1.11
C TYR A 185 -11.04 11.98 0.35
N ILE A 186 -10.08 11.97 1.28
CA ILE A 186 -10.34 12.18 2.71
C ILE A 186 -10.94 13.57 2.96
N GLN A 187 -10.39 14.62 2.36
CA GLN A 187 -10.90 15.98 2.48
C GLN A 187 -12.36 16.10 2.03
N ARG A 188 -12.73 15.41 0.96
CA ARG A 188 -14.11 15.38 0.48
C ARG A 188 -15.05 14.62 1.43
N GLU A 189 -14.62 13.49 1.94
CA GLU A 189 -15.44 12.66 2.84
C GLU A 189 -15.65 13.33 4.21
N THR A 190 -14.64 14.06 4.72
CA THR A 190 -14.67 14.67 6.05
C THR A 190 -15.03 16.17 6.05
N GLY A 191 -14.70 16.89 4.99
CA GLY A 191 -14.77 18.36 4.96
C GLY A 191 -13.65 19.06 5.72
N ALA A 192 -12.61 18.36 6.16
CA ALA A 192 -11.52 18.91 6.96
C ALA A 192 -10.68 19.96 6.21
N ASP A 193 -10.12 20.95 6.94
CA ASP A 193 -9.14 21.89 6.40
C ASP A 193 -7.78 21.19 6.24
N MET A 194 -7.50 20.77 5.01
CA MET A 194 -6.30 20.00 4.67
C MET A 194 -5.46 20.73 3.61
N LEU A 195 -4.19 20.98 3.92
CA LEU A 195 -3.16 21.38 2.97
C LEU A 195 -2.45 20.12 2.47
N LEU A 196 -2.46 19.87 1.18
CA LEU A 196 -1.97 18.62 0.59
C LEU A 196 -0.59 18.79 -0.04
N TRP A 197 0.31 17.85 0.22
CA TRP A 197 1.55 17.65 -0.54
C TRP A 197 1.22 17.23 -1.97
N ASP A 198 1.97 17.75 -2.95
CA ASP A 198 1.76 17.50 -4.39
C ASP A 198 2.49 16.23 -4.85
N GLY A 199 2.17 15.10 -4.24
CA GLY A 199 2.67 13.77 -4.62
C GLY A 199 1.54 12.84 -5.05
N ALA A 200 1.87 11.80 -5.83
CA ALA A 200 0.90 10.83 -6.30
C ALA A 200 1.52 9.44 -6.51
N CYS A 201 0.70 8.40 -6.39
CA CYS A 201 1.09 7.04 -6.69
C CYS A 201 1.08 6.80 -8.20
N ILE A 202 2.25 6.56 -8.81
CA ILE A 202 2.35 6.33 -10.27
C ILE A 202 1.53 5.12 -10.75
N VAL A 203 1.33 4.11 -9.90
CA VAL A 203 0.53 2.93 -10.24
C VAL A 203 -0.94 3.30 -10.34
N HIS A 204 -1.47 4.03 -9.36
CA HIS A 204 -2.88 4.40 -9.33
C HIS A 204 -3.21 5.55 -10.31
N GLU A 205 -2.24 6.40 -10.64
CA GLU A 205 -2.41 7.41 -11.71
C GLU A 205 -2.54 6.81 -13.11
N GLU A 206 -2.13 5.55 -13.33
CA GLU A 206 -2.31 4.87 -14.62
C GLU A 206 -3.77 4.51 -14.90
N PHE A 207 -4.64 4.38 -13.90
CA PHE A 207 -6.05 4.16 -14.12
C PHE A 207 -6.72 5.40 -14.70
N LYS A 208 -7.51 5.21 -15.76
CA LYS A 208 -8.21 6.29 -16.45
C LYS A 208 -9.72 6.04 -16.45
N ALA A 209 -10.51 7.05 -16.16
CA ALA A 209 -11.98 6.97 -16.15
C ALA A 209 -12.52 6.33 -17.44
N LYS A 210 -12.03 6.76 -18.61
CA LYS A 210 -12.45 6.21 -19.90
C LYS A 210 -12.22 4.69 -20.01
N GLN A 211 -11.12 4.18 -19.48
CA GLN A 211 -10.84 2.74 -19.51
C GLN A 211 -11.80 1.97 -18.59
N LEU A 212 -12.14 2.53 -17.42
CA LEU A 212 -13.15 1.94 -16.53
C LEU A 212 -14.53 1.93 -17.18
N GLU A 213 -14.94 3.03 -17.83
CA GLU A 213 -16.20 3.11 -18.58
C GLU A 213 -16.26 2.05 -19.69
N ASP A 214 -15.18 1.89 -20.46
CA ASP A 214 -15.08 0.88 -21.50
C ASP A 214 -15.17 -0.55 -20.94
N MET A 215 -14.49 -0.81 -19.82
CA MET A 215 -14.60 -2.09 -19.12
C MET A 215 -16.00 -2.32 -18.56
N LYS A 216 -16.64 -1.31 -17.97
CA LYS A 216 -18.02 -1.39 -17.47
C LYS A 216 -19.02 -1.65 -18.60
N ALA A 217 -18.80 -1.08 -19.79
CA ALA A 217 -19.63 -1.37 -20.97
C ALA A 217 -19.52 -2.82 -21.45
N LEU A 218 -18.32 -3.44 -21.32
CA LEU A 218 -18.11 -4.85 -21.61
C LEU A 218 -18.68 -5.78 -20.53
N TYR A 219 -18.67 -5.34 -19.29
CA TYR A 219 -19.10 -6.10 -18.10
C TYR A 219 -20.13 -5.30 -17.29
N PRO A 220 -21.36 -5.11 -17.81
CA PRO A 220 -22.35 -4.18 -17.22
C PRO A 220 -22.76 -4.55 -15.78
N ASP A 221 -22.71 -5.84 -15.43
CA ASP A 221 -23.06 -6.32 -14.09
C ASP A 221 -21.89 -6.31 -13.11
N ALA A 222 -20.66 -5.95 -13.56
CA ALA A 222 -19.50 -5.89 -12.70
C ALA A 222 -19.57 -4.69 -11.74
N ALA A 223 -19.22 -4.89 -10.47
CA ALA A 223 -18.97 -3.76 -9.56
C ALA A 223 -17.54 -3.23 -9.74
N ILE A 224 -17.38 -1.92 -9.65
CA ILE A 224 -16.09 -1.22 -9.76
C ILE A 224 -15.56 -0.96 -8.35
N LEU A 225 -14.39 -1.51 -8.06
CA LEU A 225 -13.68 -1.35 -6.79
C LEU A 225 -12.42 -0.49 -7.03
N VAL A 226 -12.26 0.61 -6.30
CA VAL A 226 -11.19 1.59 -6.55
C VAL A 226 -10.43 1.89 -5.28
N HIS A 227 -9.09 1.89 -5.36
CA HIS A 227 -8.24 2.41 -4.29
C HIS A 227 -8.22 3.95 -4.31
N PRO A 228 -8.35 4.65 -3.16
CA PRO A 228 -8.48 6.10 -3.11
C PRO A 228 -7.21 6.89 -3.51
N GLU A 229 -6.08 6.23 -3.74
CA GLU A 229 -4.90 6.82 -4.39
C GLU A 229 -5.12 7.07 -5.90
N SER A 230 -6.26 6.66 -6.45
CA SER A 230 -6.60 6.87 -7.86
C SER A 230 -7.11 8.31 -8.10
N PRO A 231 -6.98 8.85 -9.33
CA PRO A 231 -7.55 10.14 -9.68
C PRO A 231 -9.05 10.24 -9.37
N GLU A 232 -9.52 11.42 -9.00
CA GLU A 232 -10.91 11.65 -8.61
C GLU A 232 -11.91 11.18 -9.67
N SER A 233 -11.60 11.36 -10.96
CA SER A 233 -12.44 10.89 -12.08
C SER A 233 -12.59 9.35 -12.13
N VAL A 234 -11.64 8.62 -11.58
CA VAL A 234 -11.68 7.16 -11.45
C VAL A 234 -12.47 6.76 -10.21
N VAL A 235 -12.22 7.44 -9.09
CA VAL A 235 -12.95 7.26 -7.82
C VAL A 235 -14.44 7.52 -8.00
N ALA A 236 -14.83 8.52 -8.80
CA ALA A 236 -16.21 8.86 -9.07
C ALA A 236 -17.03 7.76 -9.78
N LEU A 237 -16.37 6.79 -10.42
CA LEU A 237 -17.01 5.65 -11.10
C LEU A 237 -17.16 4.43 -10.21
N ALA A 238 -16.63 4.46 -8.98
CA ALA A 238 -16.56 3.30 -8.11
C ALA A 238 -17.91 2.96 -7.46
N ASP A 239 -18.22 1.66 -7.39
CA ASP A 239 -19.27 1.13 -6.53
C ASP A 239 -18.79 0.97 -5.06
N ALA A 240 -17.47 0.82 -4.87
CA ALA A 240 -16.82 0.88 -3.56
C ALA A 240 -15.41 1.45 -3.66
N VAL A 241 -15.07 2.33 -2.70
CA VAL A 241 -13.74 2.94 -2.54
C VAL A 241 -13.19 2.54 -1.18
N GLY A 242 -11.92 2.19 -1.12
CA GLY A 242 -11.30 1.86 0.15
C GLY A 242 -9.88 1.30 0.04
N SER A 243 -9.28 1.05 1.20
CA SER A 243 -8.00 0.36 1.31
C SER A 243 -8.07 -1.05 0.71
N THR A 244 -6.91 -1.65 0.44
CA THR A 244 -6.83 -3.02 -0.11
C THR A 244 -7.67 -4.02 0.69
N SER A 245 -7.62 -3.97 2.03
CA SER A 245 -8.44 -4.84 2.89
C SER A 245 -9.94 -4.55 2.76
N GLN A 246 -10.32 -3.27 2.61
CA GLN A 246 -11.72 -2.87 2.40
C GLN A 246 -12.23 -3.32 1.03
N LEU A 247 -11.41 -3.25 -0.02
CA LEU A 247 -11.77 -3.73 -1.36
C LEU A 247 -11.95 -5.26 -1.38
N ILE A 248 -11.11 -6.01 -0.67
CA ILE A 248 -11.28 -7.46 -0.49
C ILE A 248 -12.61 -7.76 0.22
N LYS A 249 -12.91 -7.02 1.30
CA LYS A 249 -14.19 -7.15 2.02
C LYS A 249 -15.39 -6.78 1.14
N ALA A 250 -15.28 -5.73 0.32
CA ALA A 250 -16.31 -5.35 -0.64
C ALA A 250 -16.57 -6.47 -1.65
N ALA A 251 -15.51 -7.11 -2.18
CA ALA A 251 -15.65 -8.27 -3.07
C ALA A 251 -16.37 -9.45 -2.40
N GLN A 252 -16.18 -9.68 -1.10
CA GLN A 252 -16.89 -10.72 -0.35
C GLN A 252 -18.38 -10.39 -0.14
N THR A 253 -18.70 -9.13 0.16
CA THR A 253 -20.03 -8.72 0.64
C THR A 253 -20.97 -8.24 -0.45
N LEU A 254 -20.46 -7.63 -1.53
CA LEU A 254 -21.28 -7.20 -2.66
C LEU A 254 -21.90 -8.41 -3.37
N PRO A 255 -23.15 -8.30 -3.87
CA PRO A 255 -23.82 -9.40 -4.54
C PRO A 255 -23.25 -9.75 -5.92
N ASN A 256 -22.45 -8.86 -6.48
CA ASN A 256 -21.88 -9.01 -7.82
C ASN A 256 -20.94 -10.23 -7.90
N LYS A 257 -20.97 -10.91 -9.02
CA LYS A 257 -20.07 -12.05 -9.32
C LYS A 257 -18.84 -11.66 -10.13
N THR A 258 -18.85 -10.45 -10.68
CA THR A 258 -17.76 -9.92 -11.50
C THR A 258 -17.35 -8.56 -10.92
N PHE A 259 -16.07 -8.30 -10.87
CA PHE A 259 -15.51 -7.07 -10.35
C PHE A 259 -14.48 -6.49 -11.32
N ILE A 260 -14.50 -5.18 -11.49
CA ILE A 260 -13.45 -4.38 -12.13
C ILE A 260 -12.68 -3.73 -10.98
N VAL A 261 -11.39 -4.04 -10.84
CA VAL A 261 -10.60 -3.62 -9.68
C VAL A 261 -9.51 -2.67 -10.14
N ALA A 262 -9.57 -1.42 -9.69
CA ALA A 262 -8.58 -0.38 -9.98
C ALA A 262 -7.61 -0.24 -8.80
N THR A 263 -6.68 -1.18 -8.69
CA THR A 263 -5.50 -1.18 -7.83
C THR A 263 -4.47 -2.20 -8.34
N ASP A 264 -3.38 -2.44 -7.61
CA ASP A 264 -2.35 -3.40 -8.00
C ASP A 264 -2.90 -4.83 -8.11
N ARG A 265 -2.48 -5.55 -9.15
CA ARG A 265 -2.97 -6.91 -9.48
C ARG A 265 -2.68 -7.95 -8.39
N GLY A 266 -1.72 -7.72 -7.52
CA GLY A 266 -1.37 -8.64 -6.43
C GLY A 266 -2.54 -8.94 -5.48
N ILE A 267 -3.51 -8.01 -5.38
CA ILE A 267 -4.73 -8.19 -4.60
C ILE A 267 -5.55 -9.41 -5.01
N PHE A 268 -5.47 -9.82 -6.29
CA PHE A 268 -6.26 -10.93 -6.81
C PHE A 268 -5.96 -12.27 -6.16
N TYR A 269 -4.73 -12.49 -5.66
CA TYR A 269 -4.42 -13.69 -4.90
C TYR A 269 -5.39 -13.87 -3.71
N LYS A 270 -5.55 -12.83 -2.90
CA LYS A 270 -6.47 -12.88 -1.75
C LYS A 270 -7.93 -12.85 -2.17
N MET A 271 -8.29 -12.08 -3.18
CA MET A 271 -9.67 -12.06 -3.67
C MET A 271 -10.10 -13.43 -4.18
N GLN A 272 -9.29 -14.11 -4.99
CA GLN A 272 -9.58 -15.47 -5.49
C GLN A 272 -9.63 -16.51 -4.36
N GLN A 273 -8.74 -16.38 -3.36
CA GLN A 273 -8.74 -17.28 -2.21
C GLN A 273 -10.02 -17.15 -1.37
N LEU A 274 -10.51 -15.92 -1.17
CA LEU A 274 -11.65 -15.61 -0.29
C LEU A 274 -12.99 -15.60 -1.02
N CYS A 275 -12.99 -15.46 -2.34
CA CYS A 275 -14.16 -15.40 -3.19
C CYS A 275 -13.97 -16.29 -4.45
N PRO A 276 -13.76 -17.62 -4.30
CA PRO A 276 -13.41 -18.49 -5.41
C PRO A 276 -14.53 -18.63 -6.46
N GLU A 277 -15.76 -18.25 -6.11
CA GLU A 277 -16.93 -18.29 -7.01
C GLU A 277 -17.18 -16.96 -7.77
N LYS A 278 -16.32 -15.96 -7.57
CA LYS A 278 -16.46 -14.61 -8.14
C LYS A 278 -15.33 -14.28 -9.10
#